data_c35dabe7a0547646c4e8cfa7bda7bbfd
#
_entry.id   c35dabe7a0547646c4e8cfa7bda7bbfd
#
_cell.length_a   1.000
_cell.length_b   1.000
_cell.length_c   1.000
_cell.angle_alpha   90.00
_cell.angle_beta   90.00
_cell.angle_gamma   90.00
#
_symmetry.space_group_name_H-M   'P 1'
#
loop_
_entity.id
_entity.type
_entity.pdbx_description
1 polymer ?
#
loop_
_entity_poly.entity_id
_entity_poly.type
_entity_poly.pdbx_seq_one_letter_code
_entity_poly.pdbx_strand_id
1 'polypeptide(L)'
;LFGIESGVEENYGIQISKDIEKNMLLFGEFENLSVNEMLSYPSSENDFYYRDWKVLGVDYSVIGNVNSVNALGNLNISYSLFNINRRIKILEGEIVGSEDNIEGISKIISNRIYEEITGLKGIFDTKLAYVINSDADTYQMCISDIDGKNEQILFTSKAPIMSPDWSPDRKKIAYVSFENGLAEIFIQDLLSGERDSIQALGMTNSAPVWSPDGKSLALVVSFSGNPDIFLYSIRNKRLVRLTNHYGIDTEPSWSPDSKKIIFTSDRSGSPQLYEINTKSKRKKRLTRDGNYNARGRYFPDGKSIFFVHGNNGNFQIAIKKLSSRYIETLTSTSLDESPTISPN
;
A
#
# COMPACT_ATOMS: atom_id res chain seq x y z
N LEU A 1 -0.16 18.21 -21.01
CA LEU A 1 -0.03 19.66 -20.88
C LEU A 1 -1.31 20.25 -20.31
N PHE A 2 -1.16 21.19 -19.38
CA PHE A 2 -2.29 21.92 -18.81
C PHE A 2 -2.19 23.40 -19.15
N GLY A 3 -3.20 23.91 -19.86
CA GLY A 3 -3.38 25.34 -20.07
C GLY A 3 -3.93 26.02 -18.83
N ILE A 4 -3.92 27.33 -18.83
CA ILE A 4 -4.45 28.17 -17.76
C ILE A 4 -5.38 29.22 -18.35
N GLU A 5 -6.44 29.57 -17.64
CA GLU A 5 -7.33 30.66 -17.99
C GLU A 5 -6.81 31.99 -17.44
N SER A 6 -7.19 33.10 -18.05
CA SER A 6 -6.78 34.43 -17.59
C SER A 6 -7.23 34.69 -16.13
N GLY A 7 -6.29 35.02 -15.25
CA GLY A 7 -6.54 35.27 -13.83
C GLY A 7 -6.13 34.13 -12.89
N VAL A 8 -5.61 33.04 -13.42
CA VAL A 8 -4.98 31.94 -12.65
C VAL A 8 -3.46 32.10 -12.73
N GLU A 9 -2.75 31.77 -11.65
CA GLU A 9 -1.28 31.81 -11.68
C GLU A 9 -0.72 30.85 -12.72
N GLU A 10 0.22 31.35 -13.54
CA GLU A 10 0.84 30.59 -14.64
C GLU A 10 1.50 29.28 -14.20
N ASN A 11 1.85 29.16 -12.93
CA ASN A 11 2.54 28.03 -12.36
C ASN A 11 1.68 26.77 -12.19
N TYR A 12 0.38 26.87 -11.99
CA TYR A 12 -0.46 25.69 -11.63
C TYR A 12 -0.55 24.66 -12.76
N GLY A 13 -0.74 25.11 -14.01
CA GLY A 13 -0.78 24.19 -15.15
C GLY A 13 0.55 23.46 -15.36
N ILE A 14 1.67 24.17 -15.19
CA ILE A 14 3.02 23.62 -15.27
C ILE A 14 3.28 22.63 -14.13
N GLN A 15 2.87 22.98 -12.92
CA GLN A 15 3.01 22.13 -11.73
C GLN A 15 2.25 20.81 -11.90
N ILE A 16 0.96 20.88 -12.25
CA ILE A 16 0.12 19.69 -12.48
C ILE A 16 0.73 18.81 -13.57
N SER A 17 1.19 19.38 -14.68
CA SER A 17 1.82 18.62 -15.76
C SER A 17 3.06 17.86 -15.25
N LYS A 18 3.95 18.52 -14.51
CA LYS A 18 5.17 17.93 -13.96
C LYS A 18 4.88 16.87 -12.91
N ASP A 19 3.86 17.09 -12.06
CA ASP A 19 3.48 16.12 -11.03
C ASP A 19 2.89 14.87 -11.65
N ILE A 20 2.03 14.99 -12.68
CA ILE A 20 1.49 13.83 -13.42
C ILE A 20 2.63 13.09 -14.13
N GLU A 21 3.52 13.80 -14.82
CA GLU A 21 4.70 13.21 -15.45
C GLU A 21 5.52 12.40 -14.46
N LYS A 22 5.90 12.99 -13.34
CA LYS A 22 6.65 12.35 -12.27
C LYS A 22 5.94 11.10 -11.74
N ASN A 23 4.62 11.20 -11.48
CA ASN A 23 3.84 10.09 -10.98
C ASN A 23 3.84 8.93 -11.98
N MET A 24 3.61 9.19 -13.26
CA MET A 24 3.58 8.14 -14.30
C MET A 24 4.93 7.44 -14.47
N LEU A 25 6.05 8.15 -14.27
CA LEU A 25 7.40 7.58 -14.33
C LEU A 25 7.77 6.73 -13.10
N LEU A 26 7.04 6.84 -11.99
CA LEU A 26 7.45 6.31 -10.69
C LEU A 26 7.71 4.78 -10.70
N PHE A 27 6.96 4.03 -11.50
CA PHE A 27 7.06 2.56 -11.55
C PHE A 27 7.78 2.03 -12.79
N GLY A 28 8.29 2.92 -13.66
CA GLY A 28 9.02 2.52 -14.85
C GLY A 28 8.19 1.83 -15.95
N GLU A 29 6.87 1.91 -15.87
CA GLU A 29 5.94 1.34 -16.87
C GLU A 29 5.68 2.29 -18.04
N PHE A 30 5.98 3.57 -17.87
CA PHE A 30 5.77 4.62 -18.86
C PHE A 30 7.06 5.36 -19.16
N GLU A 31 7.16 5.82 -20.39
CA GLU A 31 8.18 6.78 -20.83
C GLU A 31 7.47 8.08 -21.22
N ASN A 32 8.03 9.23 -20.85
CA ASN A 32 7.48 10.53 -21.16
C ASN A 32 8.23 11.19 -22.31
N LEU A 33 7.46 11.80 -23.23
CA LEU A 33 8.02 12.67 -24.24
C LEU A 33 8.42 14.01 -23.62
N SER A 34 9.66 14.45 -23.87
CA SER A 34 10.12 15.77 -23.39
C SER A 34 9.30 16.90 -24.03
N VAL A 35 8.98 17.93 -23.24
CA VAL A 35 8.24 19.12 -23.72
C VAL A 35 8.94 19.75 -24.94
N ASN A 36 10.28 19.73 -24.98
CA ASN A 36 11.05 20.29 -26.12
C ASN A 36 10.92 19.49 -27.41
N GLU A 37 10.43 18.27 -27.35
CA GLU A 37 10.21 17.40 -28.53
C GLU A 37 8.78 17.45 -29.06
N MET A 38 7.88 18.13 -28.33
CA MET A 38 6.47 18.25 -28.73
C MET A 38 6.31 19.21 -29.92
N LEU A 39 5.46 18.84 -30.86
CA LEU A 39 5.16 19.65 -32.06
C LEU A 39 4.07 20.68 -31.81
N SER A 40 3.22 20.49 -30.80
CA SER A 40 2.14 21.39 -30.40
C SER A 40 1.88 21.32 -28.92
N TYR A 41 1.22 22.35 -28.37
CA TYR A 41 0.91 22.47 -26.95
C TYR A 41 -0.60 22.72 -26.74
N PRO A 42 -1.45 21.76 -27.12
CA PRO A 42 -2.89 21.94 -26.98
C PRO A 42 -3.30 21.97 -25.50
N SER A 43 -4.16 22.91 -25.15
CA SER A 43 -4.85 22.98 -23.86
C SER A 43 -6.34 22.70 -23.98
N SER A 44 -6.86 22.63 -25.20
CA SER A 44 -8.25 22.30 -25.52
C SER A 44 -8.34 21.19 -26.55
N GLU A 45 -9.50 20.51 -26.59
CA GLU A 45 -9.77 19.46 -27.58
C GLU A 45 -9.81 19.99 -29.01
N ASN A 46 -10.21 21.26 -29.21
CA ASN A 46 -10.30 21.87 -30.52
C ASN A 46 -8.93 22.06 -31.17
N ASP A 47 -7.88 22.18 -30.36
CA ASP A 47 -6.53 22.40 -30.82
C ASP A 47 -5.70 21.10 -30.81
N PHE A 48 -6.37 19.95 -30.51
CA PHE A 48 -5.71 18.66 -30.39
C PHE A 48 -5.70 17.90 -31.73
N TYR A 49 -4.52 17.72 -32.31
CA TYR A 49 -4.33 17.01 -33.56
C TYR A 49 -3.62 15.68 -33.37
N TYR A 50 -4.30 14.54 -33.47
CA TYR A 50 -3.73 13.20 -33.34
C TYR A 50 -2.50 12.93 -34.19
N ARG A 51 -2.42 13.59 -35.37
CA ARG A 51 -1.30 13.43 -36.29
C ARG A 51 0.02 13.85 -35.67
N ASP A 52 0.04 14.95 -34.92
CA ASP A 52 1.26 15.52 -34.34
C ASP A 52 1.88 14.57 -33.30
N TRP A 53 1.05 13.94 -32.50
CA TRP A 53 1.48 12.94 -31.50
C TRP A 53 1.86 11.62 -32.12
N LYS A 54 1.17 11.17 -33.18
CA LYS A 54 1.46 9.92 -33.88
C LYS A 54 2.84 9.94 -34.55
N VAL A 55 3.23 11.08 -35.12
CA VAL A 55 4.58 11.23 -35.76
C VAL A 55 5.68 11.10 -34.71
N LEU A 56 5.41 11.50 -33.47
CA LEU A 56 6.35 11.39 -32.34
C LEU A 56 6.37 10.01 -31.68
N GLY A 57 5.55 9.07 -32.15
CA GLY A 57 5.48 7.71 -31.59
C GLY A 57 4.77 7.62 -30.24
N VAL A 58 3.97 8.64 -29.87
CA VAL A 58 3.25 8.69 -28.60
C VAL A 58 2.00 7.81 -28.65
N ASP A 59 1.78 6.99 -27.62
CA ASP A 59 0.58 6.14 -27.51
C ASP A 59 -0.60 6.85 -26.85
N TYR A 60 -0.32 7.69 -25.85
CA TYR A 60 -1.31 8.41 -25.06
C TYR A 60 -0.91 9.88 -24.87
N SER A 61 -1.86 10.79 -24.86
CA SER A 61 -1.63 12.20 -24.54
C SER A 61 -2.67 12.71 -23.55
N VAL A 62 -2.23 13.47 -22.56
CA VAL A 62 -3.08 14.13 -21.57
C VAL A 62 -3.03 15.63 -21.82
N ILE A 63 -4.20 16.24 -21.94
CA ILE A 63 -4.35 17.69 -21.93
C ILE A 63 -5.30 18.10 -20.82
N GLY A 64 -5.23 19.33 -20.38
CA GLY A 64 -6.15 19.86 -19.38
C GLY A 64 -6.14 21.38 -19.32
N ASN A 65 -7.01 21.91 -18.49
CA ASN A 65 -7.11 23.35 -18.25
C ASN A 65 -7.37 23.60 -16.76
N VAL A 66 -6.81 24.71 -16.26
CA VAL A 66 -6.96 25.15 -14.88
C VAL A 66 -7.70 26.47 -14.85
N ASN A 67 -8.87 26.48 -14.22
CA ASN A 67 -9.73 27.64 -14.11
C ASN A 67 -9.92 28.03 -12.65
N SER A 68 -10.01 29.33 -12.36
CA SER A 68 -10.34 29.82 -11.01
C SER A 68 -11.85 29.68 -10.78
N VAL A 69 -12.23 29.07 -9.65
CA VAL A 69 -13.66 28.88 -9.32
C VAL A 69 -14.19 29.97 -8.39
N ASN A 70 -13.38 30.46 -7.46
CA ASN A 70 -13.82 31.47 -6.50
C ASN A 70 -12.64 32.23 -5.84
N ALA A 71 -12.99 33.30 -5.11
CA ALA A 71 -12.04 34.12 -4.35
C ALA A 71 -11.41 33.42 -3.13
N LEU A 72 -11.74 32.17 -2.87
CA LEU A 72 -11.24 31.36 -1.74
C LEU A 72 -10.07 30.44 -2.13
N GLY A 73 -9.47 30.63 -3.33
CA GLY A 73 -8.34 29.82 -3.80
C GLY A 73 -8.73 28.42 -4.28
N ASN A 74 -10.00 28.17 -4.59
CA ASN A 74 -10.38 26.91 -5.23
C ASN A 74 -10.14 27.01 -6.75
N LEU A 75 -9.58 25.94 -7.29
CA LEU A 75 -9.33 25.72 -8.70
C LEU A 75 -10.27 24.66 -9.25
N ASN A 76 -10.72 24.85 -10.47
CA ASN A 76 -11.39 23.82 -11.26
C ASN A 76 -10.42 23.33 -12.33
N ILE A 77 -10.08 22.05 -12.31
CA ILE A 77 -9.10 21.43 -13.19
C ILE A 77 -9.84 20.38 -14.04
N SER A 78 -9.97 20.70 -15.33
CA SER A 78 -10.47 19.75 -16.32
C SER A 78 -9.32 19.05 -17.03
N TYR A 79 -9.51 17.78 -17.40
CA TYR A 79 -8.50 17.01 -18.14
C TYR A 79 -9.14 15.97 -19.05
N SER A 80 -8.44 15.65 -20.13
CA SER A 80 -8.82 14.64 -21.11
C SER A 80 -7.60 13.78 -21.47
N LEU A 81 -7.81 12.47 -21.58
CA LEU A 81 -6.82 11.49 -22.01
C LEU A 81 -7.20 10.93 -23.39
N PHE A 82 -6.26 10.96 -24.30
CA PHE A 82 -6.43 10.50 -25.68
C PHE A 82 -5.56 9.26 -25.95
N ASN A 83 -6.17 8.26 -26.58
CA ASN A 83 -5.41 7.16 -27.21
C ASN A 83 -5.11 7.56 -28.64
N ILE A 84 -3.85 7.77 -28.94
CA ILE A 84 -3.36 8.30 -30.22
C ILE A 84 -3.53 7.28 -31.34
N ASN A 85 -3.26 6.02 -31.06
CA ASN A 85 -3.35 4.95 -32.05
C ASN A 85 -4.79 4.68 -32.49
N ARG A 86 -5.74 4.73 -31.54
CA ARG A 86 -7.18 4.55 -31.80
C ARG A 86 -7.88 5.83 -32.27
N ARG A 87 -7.25 6.99 -32.11
CA ARG A 87 -7.79 8.33 -32.38
C ARG A 87 -9.11 8.60 -31.64
N ILE A 88 -9.14 8.29 -30.35
CA ILE A 88 -10.31 8.51 -29.48
C ILE A 88 -9.88 9.13 -28.16
N LYS A 89 -10.77 9.92 -27.59
CA LYS A 89 -10.72 10.31 -26.17
C LYS A 89 -11.21 9.13 -25.34
N ILE A 90 -10.43 8.68 -24.37
CA ILE A 90 -10.75 7.52 -23.52
C ILE A 90 -11.11 7.91 -22.09
N LEU A 91 -10.68 9.08 -21.62
CA LEU A 91 -11.02 9.57 -20.30
C LEU A 91 -11.27 11.09 -20.37
N GLU A 92 -12.25 11.56 -19.60
CA GLU A 92 -12.50 12.95 -19.31
C GLU A 92 -12.85 13.11 -17.85
N GLY A 93 -12.38 14.17 -17.21
CA GLY A 93 -12.66 14.42 -15.81
C GLY A 93 -12.51 15.86 -15.41
N GLU A 94 -13.12 16.18 -14.29
CA GLU A 94 -13.08 17.48 -13.65
C GLU A 94 -12.84 17.30 -12.15
N ILE A 95 -12.00 18.14 -11.56
CA ILE A 95 -11.69 18.13 -10.13
C ILE A 95 -11.69 19.56 -9.63
N VAL A 96 -12.43 19.79 -8.55
CA VAL A 96 -12.38 21.05 -7.80
C VAL A 96 -11.59 20.83 -6.52
N GLY A 97 -10.62 21.69 -6.26
CA GLY A 97 -9.80 21.61 -5.05
C GLY A 97 -9.04 22.90 -4.74
N SER A 98 -8.45 22.95 -3.55
CA SER A 98 -7.67 24.11 -3.11
C SER A 98 -6.33 24.18 -3.86
N GLU A 99 -5.90 25.40 -4.15
CA GLU A 99 -4.57 25.69 -4.68
C GLU A 99 -3.43 25.19 -3.76
N ASP A 100 -3.67 25.11 -2.47
CA ASP A 100 -2.73 24.56 -1.49
C ASP A 100 -2.52 23.04 -1.65
N ASN A 101 -3.36 22.36 -2.43
CA ASN A 101 -3.32 20.89 -2.58
C ASN A 101 -3.15 20.43 -4.04
N ILE A 102 -2.40 21.17 -4.84
CA ILE A 102 -2.12 20.84 -6.25
C ILE A 102 -1.51 19.45 -6.40
N GLU A 103 -0.56 19.08 -5.54
CA GLU A 103 0.07 17.74 -5.57
C GLU A 103 -0.97 16.63 -5.32
N GLY A 104 -1.87 16.80 -4.35
CA GLY A 104 -2.94 15.84 -4.10
C GLY A 104 -3.91 15.69 -5.29
N ILE A 105 -4.26 16.80 -5.94
CA ILE A 105 -5.08 16.80 -7.15
C ILE A 105 -4.36 16.07 -8.29
N SER A 106 -3.09 16.35 -8.50
CA SER A 106 -2.26 15.69 -9.53
C SER A 106 -2.17 14.18 -9.31
N LYS A 107 -2.08 13.70 -8.05
CA LYS A 107 -2.13 12.27 -7.70
C LYS A 107 -3.48 11.63 -8.05
N ILE A 108 -4.59 12.33 -7.79
CA ILE A 108 -5.94 11.83 -8.14
C ILE A 108 -6.08 11.70 -9.67
N ILE A 109 -5.62 12.70 -10.44
CA ILE A 109 -5.61 12.66 -11.89
C ILE A 109 -4.75 11.49 -12.39
N SER A 110 -3.53 11.37 -11.86
CA SER A 110 -2.61 10.27 -12.22
C SER A 110 -3.21 8.89 -11.93
N ASN A 111 -3.90 8.71 -10.80
CA ASN A 111 -4.59 7.45 -10.49
C ASN A 111 -5.64 7.10 -11.54
N ARG A 112 -6.45 8.05 -11.98
CA ARG A 112 -7.49 7.82 -13.00
C ARG A 112 -6.89 7.53 -14.36
N ILE A 113 -5.83 8.26 -14.75
CA ILE A 113 -5.10 8.02 -16.00
C ILE A 113 -4.49 6.62 -16.01
N TYR A 114 -3.82 6.24 -14.92
CA TYR A 114 -3.19 4.93 -14.76
C TYR A 114 -4.23 3.80 -14.88
N GLU A 115 -5.35 3.94 -14.17
CA GLU A 115 -6.44 2.96 -14.21
C GLU A 115 -7.06 2.81 -15.60
N GLU A 116 -7.26 3.92 -16.33
CA GLU A 116 -7.80 3.88 -17.67
C GLU A 116 -6.86 3.21 -18.68
N ILE A 117 -5.54 3.42 -18.55
CA ILE A 117 -4.55 2.85 -19.46
C ILE A 117 -4.30 1.38 -19.16
N THR A 118 -4.13 1.02 -17.88
CA THR A 118 -3.65 -0.31 -17.46
C THR A 118 -4.76 -1.26 -17.02
N GLY A 119 -5.92 -0.72 -16.64
CA GLY A 119 -7.00 -1.47 -16.00
C GLY A 119 -6.73 -1.79 -14.51
N LEU A 120 -5.60 -1.31 -13.96
CA LEU A 120 -5.22 -1.48 -12.56
C LEU A 120 -5.47 -0.18 -11.79
N LYS A 121 -5.87 -0.31 -10.54
CA LYS A 121 -6.10 0.86 -9.68
C LYS A 121 -4.80 1.64 -9.48
N GLY A 122 -4.84 2.96 -9.63
CA GLY A 122 -3.71 3.82 -9.34
C GLY A 122 -3.41 3.90 -7.84
N ILE A 123 -2.14 4.09 -7.49
CA ILE A 123 -1.65 4.10 -6.10
C ILE A 123 -0.81 5.32 -5.74
N PHE A 124 -0.83 6.38 -6.57
CA PHE A 124 0.02 7.57 -6.38
C PHE A 124 -0.33 8.37 -5.11
N ASP A 125 -1.53 8.20 -4.54
CA ASP A 125 -1.96 8.77 -3.25
C ASP A 125 -1.70 7.83 -2.05
N THR A 126 -0.99 6.73 -2.26
CA THR A 126 -0.65 5.78 -1.19
C THR A 126 0.38 6.37 -0.25
N LYS A 127 0.23 6.07 1.04
CA LYS A 127 1.18 6.44 2.09
C LYS A 127 1.96 5.20 2.56
N LEU A 128 3.22 5.43 2.92
CA LEU A 128 4.07 4.46 3.60
C LEU A 128 4.09 4.75 5.09
N ALA A 129 4.07 3.70 5.92
CA ALA A 129 4.38 3.79 7.34
C ALA A 129 5.61 2.93 7.62
N TYR A 130 6.59 3.48 8.30
CA TYR A 130 7.86 2.82 8.58
C TYR A 130 8.48 3.33 9.87
N VAL A 131 9.47 2.60 10.34
CA VAL A 131 10.21 2.96 11.54
C VAL A 131 11.65 3.26 11.15
N ILE A 132 12.14 4.41 11.58
CA ILE A 132 13.55 4.79 11.48
C ILE A 132 14.20 4.56 12.84
N ASN A 133 15.37 3.94 12.84
CA ASN A 133 16.30 3.97 13.96
C ASN A 133 17.40 4.98 13.61
N SER A 134 17.29 6.20 14.14
CA SER A 134 18.21 7.30 13.81
C SER A 134 19.51 7.26 14.62
N ASP A 135 19.43 6.73 15.85
CA ASP A 135 20.58 6.56 16.76
C ASP A 135 20.40 5.23 17.52
N ALA A 136 21.43 4.77 18.26
CA ALA A 136 21.39 3.50 18.96
C ALA A 136 20.13 3.27 19.82
N ASP A 137 19.51 4.34 20.32
CA ASP A 137 18.38 4.31 21.23
C ASP A 137 17.21 5.22 20.82
N THR A 138 17.09 5.60 19.53
CA THR A 138 16.02 6.52 19.09
C THR A 138 15.27 5.94 17.90
N TYR A 139 14.02 5.59 18.12
CA TYR A 139 13.10 5.04 17.12
C TYR A 139 12.02 6.06 16.80
N GLN A 140 11.78 6.25 15.52
CA GLN A 140 10.76 7.18 15.01
C GLN A 140 9.77 6.42 14.14
N MET A 141 8.48 6.55 14.47
CA MET A 141 7.41 6.12 13.59
C MET A 141 7.13 7.24 12.60
N CYS A 142 7.34 6.94 11.32
CA CYS A 142 7.18 7.90 10.23
C CYS A 142 6.09 7.47 9.26
N ILE A 143 5.47 8.46 8.62
CA ILE A 143 4.65 8.28 7.42
C ILE A 143 5.19 9.18 6.32
N SER A 144 5.11 8.72 5.08
CA SER A 144 5.46 9.51 3.90
C SER A 144 4.55 9.18 2.73
N ASP A 145 4.67 9.94 1.65
CA ASP A 145 4.13 9.54 0.36
C ASP A 145 4.90 8.34 -0.19
N ILE A 146 4.31 7.65 -1.18
CA ILE A 146 4.93 6.46 -1.79
C ILE A 146 6.30 6.75 -2.44
N ASP A 147 6.57 7.99 -2.80
CA ASP A 147 7.85 8.45 -3.35
C ASP A 147 8.85 8.90 -2.27
N GLY A 148 8.52 8.70 -0.99
CA GLY A 148 9.34 9.08 0.16
C GLY A 148 9.27 10.55 0.55
N LYS A 149 8.49 11.38 -0.16
CA LYS A 149 8.31 12.79 0.18
C LYS A 149 7.28 13.00 1.29
N ASN A 150 7.18 14.24 1.77
CA ASN A 150 6.21 14.64 2.79
C ASN A 150 6.28 13.76 4.05
N GLU A 151 7.51 13.38 4.44
CA GLU A 151 7.74 12.62 5.66
C GLU A 151 7.25 13.38 6.89
N GLN A 152 6.51 12.68 7.73
CA GLN A 152 6.01 13.17 9.00
C GLN A 152 6.37 12.17 10.10
N ILE A 153 6.99 12.65 11.16
CA ILE A 153 7.25 11.85 12.36
C ILE A 153 5.99 11.88 13.22
N LEU A 154 5.34 10.73 13.37
CA LEU A 154 4.15 10.57 14.21
C LEU A 154 4.50 10.60 15.68
N PHE A 155 5.58 9.92 16.07
CA PHE A 155 6.14 10.00 17.39
C PHE A 155 7.57 9.44 17.46
N THR A 156 8.28 9.78 18.53
CA THR A 156 9.64 9.31 18.83
C THR A 156 9.65 8.54 20.15
N SER A 157 10.36 7.42 20.20
CA SER A 157 10.51 6.57 21.39
C SER A 157 11.99 6.25 21.65
N LYS A 158 12.35 6.08 22.92
CA LYS A 158 13.65 5.52 23.32
C LYS A 158 13.65 3.98 23.38
N ALA A 159 12.50 3.38 23.17
CA ALA A 159 12.33 1.94 23.08
C ALA A 159 11.93 1.52 21.66
N PRO A 160 12.22 0.28 21.23
CA PRO A 160 11.89 -0.19 19.90
C PRO A 160 10.41 -0.04 19.55
N ILE A 161 10.17 0.32 18.28
CA ILE A 161 8.86 0.32 17.63
C ILE A 161 8.94 -0.66 16.48
N MET A 162 7.90 -1.48 16.28
CA MET A 162 7.93 -2.55 15.28
C MET A 162 6.55 -2.78 14.64
N SER A 163 6.57 -3.38 13.45
CA SER A 163 5.39 -3.93 12.78
C SER A 163 4.22 -2.94 12.63
N PRO A 164 4.42 -1.76 12.04
CA PRO A 164 3.30 -0.86 11.75
C PRO A 164 2.38 -1.47 10.71
N ASP A 165 1.06 -1.30 10.91
CA ASP A 165 0.03 -1.73 9.97
C ASP A 165 -1.12 -0.73 9.91
N TRP A 166 -1.52 -0.36 8.69
CA TRP A 166 -2.56 0.63 8.42
C TRP A 166 -3.97 0.07 8.63
N SER A 167 -4.83 0.85 9.26
CA SER A 167 -6.28 0.58 9.15
C SER A 167 -6.74 0.78 7.70
N PRO A 168 -7.74 0.00 7.22
CA PRO A 168 -8.17 0.07 5.82
C PRO A 168 -8.81 1.42 5.44
N ASP A 169 -9.29 2.20 6.43
CA ASP A 169 -9.80 3.55 6.24
C ASP A 169 -8.70 4.64 6.26
N ARG A 170 -7.42 4.22 6.42
CA ARG A 170 -6.22 5.08 6.47
C ARG A 170 -6.23 6.10 7.63
N LYS A 171 -7.05 5.91 8.66
CA LYS A 171 -7.16 6.85 9.79
C LYS A 171 -6.35 6.45 10.99
N LYS A 172 -5.96 5.17 11.08
CA LYS A 172 -5.25 4.62 12.24
C LYS A 172 -4.06 3.77 11.81
N ILE A 173 -3.08 3.66 12.71
CA ILE A 173 -1.96 2.71 12.59
C ILE A 173 -1.94 1.86 13.85
N ALA A 174 -1.82 0.53 13.69
CA ALA A 174 -1.49 -0.39 14.75
C ALA A 174 0.01 -0.71 14.70
N TYR A 175 0.67 -0.80 15.84
CA TYR A 175 2.10 -1.12 15.93
C TYR A 175 2.45 -1.70 17.29
N VAL A 176 3.64 -2.25 17.40
CA VAL A 176 4.23 -2.73 18.66
C VAL A 176 5.18 -1.68 19.20
N SER A 177 5.10 -1.38 20.49
CA SER A 177 6.07 -0.53 21.20
C SER A 177 6.53 -1.20 22.50
N PHE A 178 7.78 -0.98 22.84
CA PHE A 178 8.42 -1.45 24.09
C PHE A 178 8.56 -0.32 25.12
N GLU A 179 7.88 0.79 24.97
CA GLU A 179 8.02 1.97 25.84
C GLU A 179 7.71 1.71 27.32
N ASN A 180 6.88 0.71 27.61
CA ASN A 180 6.55 0.27 28.97
C ASN A 180 7.37 -0.95 29.44
N GLY A 181 8.48 -1.29 28.76
CA GLY A 181 9.38 -2.40 29.08
C GLY A 181 8.95 -3.76 28.54
N LEU A 182 7.68 -3.93 28.13
CA LEU A 182 7.16 -5.13 27.48
C LEU A 182 6.61 -4.76 26.10
N ALA A 183 6.54 -5.75 25.21
CA ALA A 183 5.92 -5.58 23.89
C ALA A 183 4.42 -5.37 24.05
N GLU A 184 3.95 -4.17 23.80
CA GLU A 184 2.53 -3.80 23.80
C GLU A 184 2.09 -3.40 22.38
N ILE A 185 0.84 -3.66 22.03
CA ILE A 185 0.25 -3.23 20.78
C ILE A 185 -0.53 -1.93 21.02
N PHE A 186 -0.21 -0.91 20.24
CA PHE A 186 -0.88 0.36 20.23
C PHE A 186 -1.71 0.54 18.98
N ILE A 187 -2.82 1.23 19.09
CA ILE A 187 -3.61 1.74 17.97
C ILE A 187 -3.60 3.25 18.09
N GLN A 188 -3.01 3.94 17.13
CA GLN A 188 -2.92 5.39 17.11
C GLN A 188 -3.86 5.96 16.05
N ASP A 189 -4.69 6.94 16.45
CA ASP A 189 -5.46 7.76 15.53
C ASP A 189 -4.56 8.86 14.94
N LEU A 190 -4.55 9.00 13.62
CA LEU A 190 -3.64 9.91 12.93
C LEU A 190 -4.09 11.37 12.96
N LEU A 191 -5.39 11.60 13.17
CA LEU A 191 -5.92 12.96 13.21
C LEU A 191 -5.81 13.56 14.60
N SER A 192 -6.22 12.80 15.63
CA SER A 192 -6.19 13.28 17.02
C SER A 192 -4.85 13.04 17.71
N GLY A 193 -4.03 12.10 17.21
CA GLY A 193 -2.81 11.64 17.86
C GLY A 193 -3.06 10.72 19.07
N GLU A 194 -4.32 10.44 19.42
CA GLU A 194 -4.67 9.58 20.55
C GLU A 194 -4.19 8.15 20.33
N ARG A 195 -3.70 7.53 21.40
CA ARG A 195 -3.11 6.18 21.41
C ARG A 195 -3.85 5.31 22.42
N ASP A 196 -4.51 4.27 21.91
CA ASP A 196 -5.11 3.21 22.72
C ASP A 196 -4.14 2.01 22.80
N SER A 197 -3.79 1.54 23.99
CA SER A 197 -3.03 0.29 24.13
C SER A 197 -3.96 -0.92 24.23
N ILE A 198 -3.61 -1.99 23.54
CA ILE A 198 -4.14 -3.31 23.82
C ILE A 198 -3.27 -3.89 24.92
N GLN A 199 -3.83 -3.92 26.14
CA GLN A 199 -3.07 -4.37 27.32
C GLN A 199 -2.42 -5.72 27.07
N ALA A 200 -1.15 -5.81 27.46
CA ALA A 200 -0.37 -7.03 27.35
C ALA A 200 -1.04 -8.17 28.15
N LEU A 201 -1.59 -9.13 27.42
CA LEU A 201 -2.23 -10.30 28.00
C LEU A 201 -1.26 -11.47 28.15
N GLY A 202 0.00 -11.30 27.72
CA GLY A 202 1.03 -12.31 27.74
C GLY A 202 2.44 -11.71 27.77
N MET A 203 3.45 -12.56 27.77
CA MET A 203 4.86 -12.14 27.81
C MET A 203 5.32 -11.44 26.53
N THR A 204 4.66 -11.70 25.41
CA THR A 204 4.99 -11.08 24.12
C THR A 204 3.73 -10.86 23.31
N ASN A 205 3.54 -9.65 22.78
CA ASN A 205 2.51 -9.29 21.85
C ASN A 205 3.18 -8.73 20.59
N SER A 206 2.81 -9.23 19.41
CA SER A 206 3.49 -8.84 18.17
C SER A 206 2.59 -8.95 16.94
N ALA A 207 3.12 -8.45 15.80
CA ALA A 207 2.57 -8.58 14.47
C ALA A 207 1.06 -8.25 14.37
N PRO A 208 0.61 -7.07 14.83
CA PRO A 208 -0.77 -6.64 14.62
C PRO A 208 -1.02 -6.44 13.13
N VAL A 209 -2.14 -6.95 12.62
CA VAL A 209 -2.57 -6.76 11.23
C VAL A 209 -4.07 -6.49 11.19
N TRP A 210 -4.46 -5.39 10.56
CA TRP A 210 -5.85 -5.00 10.39
C TRP A 210 -6.59 -5.94 9.44
N SER A 211 -7.83 -6.30 9.81
CA SER A 211 -8.74 -6.94 8.86
C SER A 211 -9.15 -5.93 7.78
N PRO A 212 -9.28 -6.35 6.50
CA PRO A 212 -9.70 -5.46 5.40
C PRO A 212 -11.05 -4.76 5.64
N ASP A 213 -11.93 -5.32 6.48
CA ASP A 213 -13.20 -4.70 6.87
C ASP A 213 -13.08 -3.72 8.06
N GLY A 214 -11.87 -3.53 8.61
CA GLY A 214 -11.58 -2.61 9.72
C GLY A 214 -12.15 -3.00 11.08
N LYS A 215 -12.74 -4.19 11.22
CA LYS A 215 -13.46 -4.57 12.45
C LYS A 215 -12.60 -5.28 13.47
N SER A 216 -11.46 -5.83 13.05
CA SER A 216 -10.60 -6.64 13.89
C SER A 216 -9.12 -6.43 13.59
N LEU A 217 -8.28 -6.73 14.58
CA LEU A 217 -6.87 -7.00 14.40
C LEU A 217 -6.61 -8.49 14.59
N ALA A 218 -5.80 -9.08 13.71
CA ALA A 218 -5.10 -10.32 14.03
C ALA A 218 -3.78 -9.96 14.68
N LEU A 219 -3.38 -10.68 15.71
CA LEU A 219 -2.15 -10.43 16.45
C LEU A 219 -1.61 -11.71 17.05
N VAL A 220 -0.34 -11.70 17.42
CA VAL A 220 0.33 -12.81 18.07
C VAL A 220 0.42 -12.52 19.56
N VAL A 221 0.00 -13.47 20.40
CA VAL A 221 0.16 -13.39 21.85
C VAL A 221 0.81 -14.67 22.36
N SER A 222 1.82 -14.52 23.23
CA SER A 222 2.45 -15.63 23.94
C SER A 222 2.02 -15.63 25.41
N PHE A 223 1.13 -16.54 25.79
CA PHE A 223 0.68 -16.65 27.21
C PHE A 223 1.60 -17.49 28.08
N SER A 224 2.13 -18.56 27.58
CA SER A 224 2.96 -19.51 28.34
C SER A 224 4.23 -19.88 27.59
N GLY A 225 4.83 -18.89 26.94
CA GLY A 225 6.02 -19.09 26.13
C GLY A 225 5.74 -19.59 24.71
N ASN A 226 4.49 -19.91 24.37
CA ASN A 226 4.11 -20.37 23.04
C ASN A 226 3.24 -19.33 22.31
N PRO A 227 3.74 -18.77 21.19
CA PRO A 227 3.00 -17.78 20.39
C PRO A 227 1.83 -18.43 19.63
N ASP A 228 0.67 -17.81 19.73
CA ASP A 228 -0.55 -18.17 19.00
C ASP A 228 -1.21 -16.94 18.38
N ILE A 229 -2.02 -17.18 17.35
CA ILE A 229 -2.80 -16.13 16.69
C ILE A 229 -4.08 -15.85 17.48
N PHE A 230 -4.33 -14.56 17.73
CA PHE A 230 -5.52 -14.05 18.37
C PHE A 230 -6.24 -13.06 17.47
N LEU A 231 -7.53 -12.88 17.71
CA LEU A 231 -8.37 -11.84 17.11
C LEU A 231 -8.78 -10.84 18.20
N TYR A 232 -8.51 -9.59 17.95
CA TYR A 232 -8.99 -8.48 18.75
C TYR A 232 -10.09 -7.72 18.02
N SER A 233 -11.28 -7.64 18.62
CA SER A 233 -12.41 -6.87 18.08
C SER A 233 -12.25 -5.40 18.44
N ILE A 234 -12.19 -4.53 17.44
CA ILE A 234 -12.05 -3.08 17.63
C ILE A 234 -13.23 -2.50 18.42
N ARG A 235 -14.47 -2.89 18.06
CA ARG A 235 -15.68 -2.36 18.69
C ARG A 235 -15.85 -2.77 20.14
N ASN A 236 -15.61 -4.06 20.42
CA ASN A 236 -15.94 -4.64 21.72
C ASN A 236 -14.72 -4.75 22.64
N LYS A 237 -13.53 -4.40 22.15
CA LYS A 237 -12.24 -4.53 22.85
C LYS A 237 -12.04 -5.97 23.40
N ARG A 238 -12.56 -7.00 22.69
CA ARG A 238 -12.52 -8.41 23.10
C ARG A 238 -11.44 -9.15 22.32
N LEU A 239 -10.61 -9.89 23.05
CA LEU A 239 -9.59 -10.78 22.51
C LEU A 239 -10.07 -12.23 22.51
N VAL A 240 -9.87 -12.95 21.38
CA VAL A 240 -10.26 -14.36 21.21
C VAL A 240 -9.11 -15.13 20.60
N ARG A 241 -8.65 -16.20 21.26
CA ARG A 241 -7.62 -17.11 20.74
C ARG A 241 -8.15 -17.86 19.52
N LEU A 242 -7.43 -17.77 18.41
CA LEU A 242 -7.80 -18.42 17.15
C LEU A 242 -7.05 -19.73 16.95
N THR A 243 -5.75 -19.76 17.27
CA THR A 243 -4.94 -20.98 17.23
C THR A 243 -4.56 -21.43 18.63
N ASN A 244 -4.31 -22.74 18.77
CA ASN A 244 -3.85 -23.38 20.00
C ASN A 244 -3.04 -24.62 19.59
N HIS A 245 -1.71 -24.51 19.64
CA HIS A 245 -0.79 -25.58 19.26
C HIS A 245 0.54 -25.40 19.99
N TYR A 246 1.31 -26.48 20.20
CA TYR A 246 2.64 -26.41 20.81
C TYR A 246 3.70 -25.79 19.88
N GLY A 247 3.47 -25.76 18.57
CA GLY A 247 4.32 -25.06 17.62
C GLY A 247 4.04 -23.56 17.62
N ILE A 248 5.01 -22.80 17.17
CA ILE A 248 4.96 -21.33 17.04
C ILE A 248 4.02 -20.97 15.90
N ASP A 249 2.95 -20.22 16.20
CA ASP A 249 2.04 -19.62 15.21
C ASP A 249 2.26 -18.11 15.18
N THR A 250 2.71 -17.56 14.05
CA THR A 250 3.14 -16.16 13.92
C THR A 250 2.83 -15.58 12.54
N GLU A 251 3.10 -14.27 12.38
CA GLU A 251 3.01 -13.55 11.11
C GLU A 251 1.64 -13.69 10.41
N PRO A 252 0.54 -13.33 11.10
CA PRO A 252 -0.79 -13.42 10.51
C PRO A 252 -0.96 -12.46 9.34
N SER A 253 -1.76 -12.84 8.35
CA SER A 253 -2.19 -11.99 7.24
C SER A 253 -3.60 -12.35 6.81
N TRP A 254 -4.45 -11.35 6.61
CA TRP A 254 -5.84 -11.52 6.25
C TRP A 254 -6.06 -11.84 4.77
N SER A 255 -7.07 -12.66 4.49
CA SER A 255 -7.66 -12.74 3.16
C SER A 255 -8.42 -11.44 2.83
N PRO A 256 -8.51 -11.02 1.55
CA PRO A 256 -9.20 -9.79 1.15
C PRO A 256 -10.66 -9.71 1.60
N ASP A 257 -11.33 -10.85 1.77
CA ASP A 257 -12.72 -10.97 2.24
C ASP A 257 -12.88 -10.99 3.77
N SER A 258 -11.80 -10.79 4.54
CA SER A 258 -11.76 -10.79 6.01
C SER A 258 -12.24 -12.09 6.68
N LYS A 259 -12.29 -13.21 5.94
CA LYS A 259 -12.81 -14.48 6.49
C LYS A 259 -11.74 -15.46 6.91
N LYS A 260 -10.52 -15.30 6.42
CA LYS A 260 -9.43 -16.23 6.64
C LYS A 260 -8.16 -15.47 7.01
N ILE A 261 -7.25 -16.18 7.67
CA ILE A 261 -5.91 -15.70 8.01
C ILE A 261 -4.91 -16.75 7.55
N ILE A 262 -3.88 -16.32 6.81
CA ILE A 262 -2.65 -17.09 6.62
C ILE A 262 -1.73 -16.77 7.79
N PHE A 263 -0.99 -17.75 8.25
CA PHE A 263 0.01 -17.61 9.29
C PHE A 263 1.15 -18.58 9.08
N THR A 264 2.31 -18.24 9.58
CA THR A 264 3.49 -19.12 9.63
C THR A 264 3.40 -20.03 10.84
N SER A 265 3.68 -21.33 10.65
CA SER A 265 3.74 -22.28 11.76
C SER A 265 4.78 -23.36 11.54
N ASP A 266 5.50 -23.70 12.60
CA ASP A 266 6.50 -24.79 12.63
C ASP A 266 5.92 -26.13 13.10
N ARG A 267 4.60 -26.22 13.29
CA ARG A 267 3.87 -27.43 13.77
C ARG A 267 4.15 -28.70 13.00
N SER A 268 4.70 -28.61 11.80
CA SER A 268 5.09 -29.76 10.96
C SER A 268 6.59 -30.01 10.94
N GLY A 269 7.34 -29.47 11.90
CA GLY A 269 8.79 -29.65 12.06
C GLY A 269 9.63 -28.53 11.43
N SER A 270 9.07 -27.75 10.52
CA SER A 270 9.70 -26.56 9.93
C SER A 270 8.64 -25.51 9.59
N PRO A 271 9.03 -24.22 9.48
CA PRO A 271 8.11 -23.14 9.17
C PRO A 271 7.40 -23.38 7.84
N GLN A 272 6.08 -23.38 7.88
CA GLN A 272 5.19 -23.55 6.72
C GLN A 272 3.99 -22.63 6.84
N LEU A 273 3.35 -22.33 5.72
CA LEU A 273 2.14 -21.53 5.69
C LEU A 273 0.90 -22.37 5.91
N TYR A 274 0.07 -21.88 6.81
CA TYR A 274 -1.25 -22.42 7.12
C TYR A 274 -2.32 -21.35 6.93
N GLU A 275 -3.50 -21.77 6.53
CA GLU A 275 -4.71 -20.94 6.44
C GLU A 275 -5.67 -21.38 7.55
N ILE A 276 -6.29 -20.43 8.24
CA ILE A 276 -7.38 -20.70 9.19
C ILE A 276 -8.61 -19.84 8.86
N ASN A 277 -9.79 -20.43 8.89
CA ASN A 277 -11.05 -19.71 8.80
C ASN A 277 -11.40 -19.12 10.18
N THR A 278 -11.66 -17.82 10.25
CA THR A 278 -11.84 -17.08 11.51
C THR A 278 -13.09 -17.50 12.30
N LYS A 279 -14.14 -17.97 11.62
CA LYS A 279 -15.39 -18.43 12.26
C LYS A 279 -15.35 -19.90 12.60
N SER A 280 -15.07 -20.77 11.62
CA SER A 280 -15.12 -22.23 11.80
C SER A 280 -13.87 -22.80 12.46
N LYS A 281 -12.79 -22.02 12.54
CA LYS A 281 -11.45 -22.41 13.02
C LYS A 281 -10.83 -23.62 12.27
N ARG A 282 -11.38 -23.96 11.08
CA ARG A 282 -10.81 -25.00 10.23
C ARG A 282 -9.48 -24.53 9.67
N LYS A 283 -8.46 -25.39 9.78
CA LYS A 283 -7.08 -25.11 9.34
C LYS A 283 -6.73 -25.93 8.11
N LYS A 284 -5.90 -25.38 7.24
CA LYS A 284 -5.38 -26.05 6.05
C LYS A 284 -3.91 -25.64 5.87
N ARG A 285 -3.02 -26.62 5.67
CA ARG A 285 -1.63 -26.35 5.27
C ARG A 285 -1.59 -25.94 3.79
N LEU A 286 -0.89 -24.84 3.47
CA LEU A 286 -0.81 -24.28 2.13
C LEU A 286 0.49 -24.64 1.41
N THR A 287 1.60 -24.78 2.13
CA THR A 287 2.92 -25.09 1.57
C THR A 287 3.45 -26.41 2.10
N ARG A 288 4.22 -27.11 1.26
CA ARG A 288 4.86 -28.40 1.60
C ARG A 288 6.26 -28.54 1.05
N ASP A 289 6.56 -27.83 -0.06
CA ASP A 289 7.83 -27.86 -0.73
C ASP A 289 8.77 -26.83 -0.08
N GLY A 290 10.06 -27.15 0.01
CA GLY A 290 11.05 -26.37 0.74
C GLY A 290 11.00 -26.60 2.26
N ASN A 291 12.07 -26.22 2.93
CA ASN A 291 12.23 -26.37 4.38
C ASN A 291 11.86 -25.12 5.19
N TYR A 292 11.55 -24.02 4.50
CA TYR A 292 11.11 -22.76 5.10
C TYR A 292 10.09 -22.05 4.19
N ASN A 293 8.91 -21.76 4.72
CA ASN A 293 7.91 -20.95 4.05
C ASN A 293 7.23 -20.06 5.11
N ALA A 294 7.43 -18.74 5.02
CA ALA A 294 7.03 -17.79 6.04
C ALA A 294 6.50 -16.47 5.46
N ARG A 295 5.87 -15.65 6.29
CA ARG A 295 5.42 -14.30 5.94
C ARG A 295 4.48 -14.28 4.74
N GLY A 296 3.54 -15.24 4.69
CA GLY A 296 2.56 -15.35 3.61
C GLY A 296 1.58 -14.18 3.58
N ARG A 297 1.35 -13.64 2.39
CA ARG A 297 0.37 -12.58 2.12
C ARG A 297 -0.53 -12.99 0.97
N TYR A 298 -1.80 -12.60 1.02
CA TYR A 298 -2.70 -12.77 -0.12
C TYR A 298 -2.44 -11.69 -1.18
N PHE A 299 -2.60 -12.06 -2.44
CA PHE A 299 -2.86 -11.07 -3.48
C PHE A 299 -4.26 -10.48 -3.31
N PRO A 300 -4.50 -9.24 -3.83
CA PRO A 300 -5.81 -8.59 -3.77
C PRO A 300 -6.94 -9.43 -4.37
N ASP A 301 -6.64 -10.30 -5.34
CA ASP A 301 -7.60 -11.22 -5.95
C ASP A 301 -8.04 -12.39 -5.04
N GLY A 302 -7.36 -12.61 -3.91
CA GLY A 302 -7.60 -13.69 -2.98
C GLY A 302 -7.34 -15.10 -3.53
N LYS A 303 -6.77 -15.24 -4.73
CA LYS A 303 -6.53 -16.53 -5.40
C LYS A 303 -5.09 -16.99 -5.33
N SER A 304 -4.18 -16.05 -5.09
CA SER A 304 -2.75 -16.27 -5.00
C SER A 304 -2.20 -15.76 -3.69
N ILE A 305 -1.06 -16.30 -3.28
CA ILE A 305 -0.28 -15.85 -2.14
C ILE A 305 1.16 -15.66 -2.56
N PHE A 306 1.84 -14.72 -1.94
CA PHE A 306 3.29 -14.57 -2.02
C PHE A 306 3.88 -14.67 -0.62
N PHE A 307 5.12 -15.09 -0.55
CA PHE A 307 5.75 -15.43 0.73
C PHE A 307 7.27 -15.58 0.57
N VAL A 308 7.97 -15.64 1.68
CA VAL A 308 9.39 -16.02 1.73
C VAL A 308 9.49 -17.54 1.61
N HIS A 309 10.17 -18.01 0.57
CA HIS A 309 10.45 -19.44 0.32
C HIS A 309 11.93 -19.72 0.55
N GLY A 310 12.22 -20.61 1.49
CA GLY A 310 13.58 -21.04 1.80
C GLY A 310 13.85 -22.44 1.24
N ASN A 311 14.91 -22.54 0.43
CA ASN A 311 15.40 -23.80 -0.08
C ASN A 311 16.95 -23.78 -0.13
N ASN A 312 17.59 -24.77 0.46
CA ASN A 312 19.04 -24.92 0.48
C ASN A 312 19.82 -23.68 0.96
N GLY A 313 19.28 -22.95 1.95
CA GLY A 313 19.91 -21.75 2.51
C GLY A 313 19.63 -20.44 1.76
N ASN A 314 18.94 -20.48 0.64
CA ASN A 314 18.47 -19.29 -0.07
C ASN A 314 17.05 -18.96 0.37
N PHE A 315 16.80 -17.69 0.67
CA PHE A 315 15.48 -17.13 0.99
C PHE A 315 15.07 -16.19 -0.14
N GLN A 316 13.99 -16.51 -0.83
CA GLN A 316 13.53 -15.81 -2.01
C GLN A 316 12.03 -15.53 -1.91
N ILE A 317 11.57 -14.49 -2.59
CA ILE A 317 10.14 -14.24 -2.70
C ILE A 317 9.55 -15.20 -3.73
N ALA A 318 8.50 -15.89 -3.34
CA ALA A 318 7.80 -16.83 -4.18
C ALA A 318 6.30 -16.56 -4.21
N ILE A 319 5.67 -16.99 -5.30
CA ILE A 319 4.23 -16.94 -5.51
C ILE A 319 3.65 -18.34 -5.61
N LYS A 320 2.43 -18.51 -5.13
CA LYS A 320 1.66 -19.74 -5.27
C LYS A 320 0.20 -19.44 -5.51
N LYS A 321 -0.37 -19.97 -6.59
CA LYS A 321 -1.82 -20.04 -6.77
C LYS A 321 -2.42 -21.03 -5.77
N LEU A 322 -3.48 -20.66 -5.05
CA LEU A 322 -4.12 -21.52 -4.03
C LEU A 322 -4.74 -22.79 -4.62
N SER A 323 -5.05 -22.80 -5.92
CA SER A 323 -5.52 -23.95 -6.68
C SER A 323 -4.41 -24.87 -7.17
N SER A 324 -3.14 -24.44 -7.11
CA SER A 324 -1.97 -25.17 -7.60
C SER A 324 -1.13 -25.76 -6.46
N ARG A 325 -0.33 -26.77 -6.77
CA ARG A 325 0.73 -27.25 -5.86
C ARG A 325 2.07 -26.58 -6.11
N TYR A 326 2.26 -25.98 -7.28
CA TYR A 326 3.54 -25.39 -7.69
C TYR A 326 3.79 -24.09 -6.96
N ILE A 327 5.05 -23.87 -6.58
CA ILE A 327 5.63 -22.64 -6.06
C ILE A 327 6.53 -22.10 -7.16
N GLU A 328 6.37 -20.84 -7.47
CA GLU A 328 7.19 -20.10 -8.46
C GLU A 328 8.00 -19.04 -7.72
N THR A 329 9.31 -19.06 -7.90
CA THR A 329 10.22 -18.08 -7.29
C THR A 329 10.27 -16.83 -8.15
N LEU A 330 10.04 -15.67 -7.56
CA LEU A 330 10.00 -14.37 -8.25
C LEU A 330 11.34 -13.65 -8.23
N THR A 331 12.17 -13.88 -7.22
CA THR A 331 13.47 -13.24 -7.07
C THR A 331 14.59 -14.24 -7.21
N SER A 332 15.79 -13.75 -7.59
CA SER A 332 17.00 -14.58 -7.79
C SER A 332 18.08 -14.32 -6.74
N THR A 333 17.83 -13.45 -5.79
CA THR A 333 18.70 -13.13 -4.65
C THR A 333 18.61 -14.21 -3.55
N SER A 334 19.44 -14.14 -2.52
CA SER A 334 19.57 -15.21 -1.53
C SER A 334 19.05 -14.87 -0.14
N LEU A 335 18.67 -13.61 0.11
CA LEU A 335 18.23 -13.11 1.43
C LEU A 335 17.07 -12.13 1.31
N ASP A 336 16.01 -12.52 0.61
CA ASP A 336 14.81 -11.69 0.49
C ASP A 336 13.86 -11.98 1.64
N GLU A 337 13.39 -10.93 2.28
CA GLU A 337 12.50 -11.03 3.44
C GLU A 337 11.33 -10.04 3.38
N SER A 338 10.29 -10.34 4.14
CA SER A 338 9.17 -9.44 4.47
C SER A 338 8.48 -8.79 3.25
N PRO A 339 8.02 -9.60 2.28
CA PRO A 339 7.37 -9.04 1.10
C PRO A 339 6.07 -8.34 1.48
N THR A 340 5.80 -7.23 0.82
CA THR A 340 4.51 -6.55 0.86
C THR A 340 4.02 -6.33 -0.57
N ILE A 341 2.73 -6.09 -0.74
CA ILE A 341 2.11 -5.87 -2.04
C ILE A 341 1.36 -4.54 -2.03
N SER A 342 1.39 -3.86 -3.15
CA SER A 342 0.56 -2.67 -3.35
C SER A 342 -0.93 -3.03 -3.39
N PRO A 343 -1.82 -2.09 -3.09
CA PRO A 343 -3.26 -2.36 -3.05
C PRO A 343 -3.93 -2.56 -4.43
N ASN A 344 -3.19 -2.44 -5.53
CA ASN A 344 -3.66 -2.64 -6.91
C ASN A 344 -3.34 -4.00 -7.49
#